data_0285a8fd4502486d81986568a65d0c2a
#
_entry.id   0285a8fd4502486d81986568a65d0c2a
#
_cell.length_a   1.000
_cell.length_b   1.000
_cell.length_c   1.000
_cell.angle_alpha   90.00
_cell.angle_beta   90.00
_cell.angle_gamma   90.00
#
_symmetry.space_group_name_H-M   'P 1'
#
loop_
_entity.id
_entity.type
_entity.pdbx_description
1 polymer ?
#
loop_
_entity_poly.entity_id
_entity_poly.type
_entity_poly.pdbx_seq_one_letter_code
_entity_poly.pdbx_strand_id
1 'polypeptide(L)'
;MAYWLFKSEPAKWSWDDQIAKGAGGEEWDGVRNYQARNFMRQMKIDDLGFFYHSQSEKAVVGIVSIVAEAHSDSTTDDERWECVDI
;
A
#
# COMPACT_ATOMS: atom_id res chain seq x y z
N MET A 1 -4.64 -15.19 -8.22
CA MET A 1 -4.18 -14.29 -7.12
C MET A 1 -2.80 -13.76 -7.45
N ALA A 2 -2.61 -12.46 -7.33
CA ALA A 2 -1.32 -11.83 -7.58
C ALA A 2 -0.65 -11.44 -6.26
N TYR A 3 0.66 -11.27 -6.32
CA TYR A 3 1.46 -10.82 -5.18
C TYR A 3 2.12 -9.50 -5.54
N TRP A 4 2.10 -8.55 -4.59
CA TRP A 4 2.58 -7.19 -4.80
C TRP A 4 3.62 -6.83 -3.73
N LEU A 5 4.36 -5.76 -3.96
CA LEU A 5 5.36 -5.28 -3.01
C LEU A 5 5.00 -3.85 -2.57
N PHE A 6 4.90 -3.66 -1.26
CA PHE A 6 4.64 -2.35 -0.66
C PHE A 6 5.87 -1.91 0.13
N LYS A 7 6.60 -0.96 -0.40
CA LYS A 7 7.79 -0.40 0.25
C LYS A 7 7.40 0.76 1.14
N SER A 8 7.84 0.73 2.38
CA SER A 8 7.59 1.80 3.35
C SER A 8 8.84 2.17 4.11
N GLU A 9 8.98 3.44 4.40
CA GLU A 9 10.03 3.93 5.31
C GLU A 9 9.48 3.82 6.74
N PRO A 10 10.13 3.04 7.64
CA PRO A 10 9.61 2.82 8.99
C PRO A 10 9.37 4.10 9.79
N ALA A 11 10.16 5.15 9.53
CA ALA A 11 9.98 6.43 10.21
C ALA A 11 8.68 7.14 9.82
N LYS A 12 8.12 6.82 8.65
CA LYS A 12 6.87 7.40 8.15
C LYS A 12 5.68 6.49 8.38
N TRP A 13 5.82 5.21 8.07
CA TRP A 13 4.76 4.22 8.24
C TRP A 13 5.40 2.85 8.46
N SER A 14 5.39 2.40 9.71
CA SER A 14 6.03 1.14 10.09
C SER A 14 5.04 -0.03 9.97
N TRP A 15 5.59 -1.25 10.09
CA TRP A 15 4.78 -2.47 10.17
C TRP A 15 3.85 -2.42 11.38
N ASP A 16 4.32 -1.89 12.52
CA ASP A 16 3.50 -1.76 13.73
C ASP A 16 2.33 -0.80 13.49
N ASP A 17 2.55 0.29 12.75
CA ASP A 17 1.47 1.20 12.37
C ASP A 17 0.42 0.49 11.53
N GLN A 18 0.86 -0.36 10.60
CA GLN A 18 -0.04 -1.13 9.73
C GLN A 18 -0.86 -2.14 10.54
N ILE A 19 -0.22 -2.85 11.45
CA ILE A 19 -0.90 -3.83 12.32
C ILE A 19 -2.00 -3.15 13.13
N ALA A 20 -1.74 -1.94 13.63
CA ALA A 20 -2.69 -1.20 14.44
C ALA A 20 -3.98 -0.86 13.69
N LYS A 21 -3.96 -0.81 12.36
CA LYS A 21 -5.17 -0.59 11.55
C LYS A 21 -6.06 -1.81 11.46
N GLY A 22 -5.51 -3.00 11.65
CA GLY A 22 -6.28 -4.24 11.67
C GLY A 22 -6.97 -4.54 10.33
N ALA A 23 -8.08 -5.25 10.41
CA ALA A 23 -8.82 -5.70 9.22
C ALA A 23 -9.49 -4.57 8.44
N GLY A 24 -9.66 -3.39 9.04
CA GLY A 24 -10.22 -2.23 8.36
C GLY A 24 -9.31 -1.65 7.30
N GLY A 25 -8.02 -1.92 7.41
CA GLY A 25 -7.03 -1.48 6.43
C GLY A 25 -6.69 -0.01 6.50
N GLU A 26 -5.79 0.39 5.62
CA GLU A 26 -5.35 1.77 5.49
C GLU A 26 -5.11 2.09 4.03
N GLU A 27 -5.45 3.31 3.62
CA GLU A 27 -5.10 3.79 2.28
C GLU A 27 -3.59 3.81 2.09
N TRP A 28 -3.13 3.24 0.98
CA TRP A 28 -1.73 3.35 0.58
C TRP A 28 -1.56 4.62 -0.25
N ASP A 29 -1.73 5.76 0.41
CA ASP A 29 -1.79 7.08 -0.22
C ASP A 29 -0.41 7.66 -0.53
N GLY A 30 -0.41 8.83 -1.13
CA GLY A 30 0.82 9.60 -1.36
C GLY A 30 1.69 9.08 -2.50
N VAL A 31 1.26 8.06 -3.23
CA VAL A 31 2.00 7.54 -4.38
C VAL A 31 1.93 8.54 -5.52
N ARG A 32 3.09 9.00 -5.99
CA ARG A 32 3.20 10.00 -7.05
C ARG A 32 4.04 9.51 -8.23
N ASN A 33 3.97 8.21 -8.50
CA ASN A 33 4.64 7.55 -9.61
C ASN A 33 3.59 6.88 -10.49
N TYR A 34 3.57 7.20 -11.77
CA TYR A 34 2.55 6.67 -12.69
C TYR A 34 2.60 5.15 -12.81
N GLN A 35 3.79 4.58 -12.83
CA GLN A 35 3.94 3.12 -12.94
C GLN A 35 3.37 2.42 -11.70
N ALA A 36 3.69 2.92 -10.51
CA ALA A 36 3.16 2.37 -9.27
C ALA A 36 1.65 2.51 -9.20
N ARG A 37 1.10 3.67 -9.62
CA ARG A 37 -0.35 3.88 -9.70
C ARG A 37 -0.99 2.84 -10.64
N ASN A 38 -0.39 2.60 -11.79
CA ASN A 38 -0.93 1.65 -12.76
C ASN A 38 -0.93 0.23 -12.20
N PHE A 39 0.08 -0.14 -11.42
CA PHE A 39 0.08 -1.43 -10.72
C PHE A 39 -1.06 -1.50 -9.71
N MET A 40 -1.28 -0.44 -8.93
CA MET A 40 -2.39 -0.42 -7.97
C MET A 40 -3.75 -0.60 -8.65
N ARG A 41 -3.92 -0.08 -9.86
CA ARG A 41 -5.15 -0.28 -10.64
C ARG A 41 -5.40 -1.73 -11.03
N GLN A 42 -4.35 -2.56 -11.03
CA GLN A 42 -4.45 -3.99 -11.35
C GLN A 42 -4.69 -4.85 -10.12
N MET A 43 -4.50 -4.31 -8.93
CA MET A 43 -4.66 -5.05 -7.69
C MET A 43 -6.13 -5.37 -7.44
N LYS A 44 -6.37 -6.58 -6.93
CA LYS A 44 -7.72 -7.08 -6.64
C LYS A 44 -7.86 -7.36 -5.15
N ILE A 45 -9.09 -7.24 -4.65
CA ILE A 45 -9.40 -7.63 -3.28
C ILE A 45 -8.93 -9.09 -3.07
N ASP A 46 -8.30 -9.33 -1.93
CA ASP A 46 -7.70 -10.61 -1.51
C ASP A 46 -6.35 -10.93 -2.16
N ASP A 47 -5.84 -10.10 -3.09
CA ASP A 47 -4.43 -10.20 -3.48
C ASP A 47 -3.55 -9.94 -2.26
N LEU A 48 -2.38 -10.57 -2.24
CA LEU A 48 -1.44 -10.41 -1.14
C LEU A 48 -0.30 -9.47 -1.50
N GLY A 49 0.22 -8.78 -0.50
CA GLY A 49 1.37 -7.90 -0.65
C GLY A 49 2.42 -8.19 0.40
N PHE A 50 3.68 -8.01 0.02
CA PHE A 50 4.80 -8.07 0.95
C PHE A 50 5.07 -6.66 1.45
N PHE A 51 5.01 -6.47 2.76
CA PHE A 51 5.30 -5.19 3.39
C PHE A 51 6.80 -5.11 3.65
N TYR A 52 7.48 -4.22 2.95
CA TYR A 52 8.93 -4.11 2.96
C TYR A 52 9.35 -2.82 3.65
N HIS A 53 10.18 -2.95 4.69
CA HIS A 53 10.83 -1.80 5.29
C HIS A 53 12.06 -1.44 4.45
N SER A 54 12.05 -0.24 3.90
CA SER A 54 13.21 0.34 3.24
C SER A 54 14.06 1.09 4.27
N GLN A 55 15.18 1.61 3.87
CA GLN A 55 16.10 2.36 4.73
C GLN A 55 16.85 1.45 5.70
N SER A 56 16.51 1.49 7.01
CA SER A 56 17.33 0.89 8.05
C SER A 56 17.33 -0.63 8.03
N GLU A 57 16.20 -1.26 7.77
CA GLU A 57 16.10 -2.73 7.85
C GLU A 57 16.25 -3.44 6.50
N LYS A 58 15.70 -2.87 5.45
CA LYS A 58 15.69 -3.42 4.09
C LYS A 58 15.23 -4.89 4.08
N ALA A 59 14.07 -5.14 4.66
CA ALA A 59 13.53 -6.49 4.80
C ALA A 59 12.02 -6.52 4.65
N VAL A 60 11.49 -7.64 4.15
CA VAL A 60 10.06 -7.94 4.21
C VAL A 60 9.72 -8.28 5.66
N VAL A 61 8.84 -7.52 6.27
CA VAL A 61 8.49 -7.67 7.68
C VAL A 61 7.11 -8.25 7.89
N GLY A 62 6.29 -8.35 6.85
CA GLY A 62 4.97 -8.92 6.98
C GLY A 62 4.25 -9.08 5.64
N ILE A 63 3.05 -9.62 5.72
CA ILE A 63 2.18 -9.83 4.56
C ILE A 63 0.87 -9.09 4.82
N VAL A 64 0.40 -8.37 3.82
CA VAL A 64 -0.88 -7.65 3.86
C VAL A 64 -1.80 -8.19 2.77
N SER A 65 -3.09 -7.89 2.88
CA SER A 65 -4.05 -8.18 1.81
C SER A 65 -4.69 -6.90 1.30
N ILE A 66 -5.08 -6.90 0.03
CA ILE A 66 -5.81 -5.78 -0.55
C ILE A 66 -7.24 -5.83 -0.03
N VAL A 67 -7.70 -4.79 0.65
CA VAL A 67 -9.07 -4.73 1.20
C VAL A 67 -9.96 -3.78 0.42
N ALA A 68 -9.42 -2.90 -0.40
CA ALA A 68 -10.17 -2.08 -1.34
C ALA A 68 -9.35 -1.86 -2.59
N GLU A 69 -10.01 -2.00 -3.75
CA GLU A 69 -9.37 -1.79 -5.05
C GLU A 69 -9.15 -0.30 -5.31
N ALA A 70 -8.43 0.03 -6.38
CA ALA A 70 -8.00 1.40 -6.65
C ALA A 70 -9.16 2.40 -6.61
N HIS A 71 -8.95 3.47 -5.87
CA HIS A 71 -9.89 4.58 -5.75
C HIS A 71 -9.10 5.88 -5.60
N SER A 72 -9.79 7.01 -5.64
CA SER A 72 -9.13 8.30 -5.53
C SER A 72 -8.34 8.42 -4.24
N ASP A 73 -7.12 8.93 -4.34
CA ASP A 73 -6.27 9.20 -3.19
C ASP A 73 -6.86 10.37 -2.41
N SER A 74 -7.24 10.14 -1.15
CA SER A 74 -7.92 11.13 -0.33
C SER A 74 -7.01 12.28 0.11
N THR A 75 -5.70 12.16 -0.11
CA THR A 75 -4.74 13.20 0.26
C THR A 75 -4.58 14.27 -0.82
N THR A 76 -5.24 14.11 -1.96
CA THR A 76 -5.16 15.08 -3.07
C THR A 76 -6.48 15.17 -3.82
N ASP A 77 -6.74 16.33 -4.42
CA ASP A 77 -7.88 16.53 -5.32
C ASP A 77 -7.55 16.13 -6.77
N ASP A 78 -6.32 15.74 -7.06
CA ASP A 78 -5.87 15.40 -8.41
C ASP A 78 -6.33 13.98 -8.76
N GLU A 79 -7.27 13.85 -9.67
CA GLU A 79 -7.86 12.58 -10.07
C GLU A 79 -6.89 11.62 -10.74
N ARG A 80 -5.71 12.08 -11.14
CA ARG A 80 -4.68 11.20 -11.70
C ARG A 80 -4.13 10.23 -10.67
N TRP A 81 -4.26 10.55 -9.38
CA TRP A 81 -3.68 9.76 -8.30
C TRP A 81 -4.73 8.92 -7.61
N GLU A 82 -4.43 7.64 -7.55
CA GLU A 82 -5.30 6.64 -6.93
C GLU A 82 -4.48 5.81 -5.95
N CYS A 83 -5.17 5.15 -5.03
CA CYS A 83 -4.54 4.24 -4.07
C CYS A 83 -5.44 3.04 -3.83
N VAL A 84 -4.86 2.00 -3.24
CA VAL A 84 -5.60 0.85 -2.72
C VAL A 84 -5.56 0.91 -1.20
N ASP A 85 -6.43 0.14 -0.55
CA ASP A 85 -6.38 -0.05 0.90
C ASP A 85 -5.81 -1.44 1.19
N ILE A 86 -4.93 -1.51 2.19
CA ILE A 86 -4.28 -2.76 2.58
C ILE A 86 -4.44 -3.07 4.06
#